data_cf7e11aa7505d9633520ec80404c5830
#
_entry.id   cf7e11aa7505d9633520ec80404c5830
#
_cell.length_a   1.000
_cell.length_b   1.000
_cell.length_c   1.000
_cell.angle_alpha   90.00
_cell.angle_beta   90.00
_cell.angle_gamma   90.00
#
_symmetry.space_group_name_H-M   'P 1'
#
loop_
_entity.id
_entity.type
_entity.pdbx_description
1 polymer ?
#
loop_
_entity_poly.entity_id
_entity_poly.type
_entity_poly.pdbx_seq_one_letter_code
_entity_poly.pdbx_strand_id
1 'polypeptide(L)'
;MKTKLKKGDRVVIIAGKDKGKEGNITLIDRKNGRVVVEGCNMITKHQKATAAAQGGLIEKEAPIHMSNVMYVHNGKPARLGVEIKDGKKVRVAIVNKERIAID
;
A
#
# COMPACT_ATOMS: atom_id res chain seq x y z
N MET A 1 14.08 -2.43 3.71
CA MET A 1 13.70 -2.51 2.30
C MET A 1 13.32 -1.13 1.78
N LYS A 2 13.87 -0.73 0.66
CA LYS A 2 13.54 0.56 0.06
C LYS A 2 12.28 0.44 -0.78
N THR A 3 11.40 1.42 -0.70
CA THR A 3 10.20 1.47 -1.52
C THR A 3 9.99 2.87 -2.05
N LYS A 4 9.36 2.95 -3.22
CA LYS A 4 8.92 4.20 -3.81
C LYS A 4 7.47 4.54 -3.45
N LEU A 5 6.79 3.63 -2.75
CA LEU A 5 5.44 3.86 -2.26
C LEU A 5 5.46 4.81 -1.07
N LYS A 6 4.40 5.60 -0.93
CA LYS A 6 4.22 6.53 0.19
C LYS A 6 2.85 6.37 0.80
N LYS A 7 2.71 6.77 2.06
CA LYS A 7 1.43 6.82 2.75
C LYS A 7 0.47 7.71 1.96
N GLY A 8 -0.75 7.24 1.76
CA GLY A 8 -1.75 7.93 0.96
C GLY A 8 -1.79 7.53 -0.51
N ASP A 9 -0.80 6.77 -0.99
CA ASP A 9 -0.82 6.28 -2.36
C ASP A 9 -1.94 5.27 -2.55
N ARG A 10 -2.62 5.36 -3.71
CA ARG A 10 -3.59 4.35 -4.08
C ARG A 10 -2.88 3.20 -4.77
N VAL A 11 -3.17 1.99 -4.30
CA VAL A 11 -2.54 0.76 -4.81
C VAL A 11 -3.58 -0.31 -5.07
N VAL A 12 -3.23 -1.28 -5.90
CA VAL A 12 -4.02 -2.47 -6.17
C VAL A 12 -3.24 -3.68 -5.69
N ILE A 13 -3.95 -4.66 -5.11
CA ILE A 13 -3.34 -5.91 -4.67
C ILE A 13 -3.25 -6.85 -5.87
N ILE A 14 -2.04 -7.32 -6.17
CA ILE A 14 -1.77 -8.13 -7.36
C ILE A 14 -1.62 -9.62 -7.05
N ALA A 15 -1.54 -9.99 -5.78
CA ALA A 15 -1.41 -11.39 -5.37
C ALA A 15 -2.04 -11.61 -4.01
N GLY A 16 -2.47 -12.84 -3.74
CA GLY A 16 -3.07 -13.22 -2.47
C GLY A 16 -4.59 -13.26 -2.51
N LYS A 17 -5.21 -13.40 -1.33
CA LYS A 17 -6.66 -13.55 -1.22
C LYS A 17 -7.44 -12.32 -1.69
N ASP A 18 -6.85 -11.14 -1.61
CA ASP A 18 -7.51 -9.87 -1.96
C ASP A 18 -7.08 -9.35 -3.33
N LYS A 19 -6.53 -10.20 -4.18
CA LYS A 19 -6.12 -9.84 -5.54
C LYS A 19 -7.22 -9.07 -6.27
N GLY A 20 -6.86 -7.91 -6.83
CA GLY A 20 -7.79 -7.05 -7.55
C GLY A 20 -8.44 -5.97 -6.72
N LYS A 21 -8.30 -5.99 -5.40
CA LYS A 21 -8.82 -4.93 -4.55
C LYS A 21 -7.89 -3.72 -4.58
N GLU A 22 -8.46 -2.54 -4.51
CA GLU A 22 -7.73 -1.27 -4.48
C GLU A 22 -7.99 -0.54 -3.17
N GLY A 23 -7.04 0.23 -2.74
CA GLY A 23 -7.17 1.07 -1.56
C GLY A 23 -5.99 2.00 -1.39
N ASN A 24 -6.07 2.85 -0.39
CA ASN A 24 -4.99 3.79 -0.07
C ASN A 24 -4.09 3.21 1.00
N ILE A 25 -2.79 3.45 0.89
CA ILE A 25 -1.83 3.05 1.91
C ILE A 25 -2.03 3.93 3.15
N THR A 26 -2.27 3.29 4.29
CA THR A 26 -2.42 3.98 5.57
C THR A 26 -1.18 3.92 6.42
N LEU A 27 -0.33 2.91 6.21
CA LEU A 27 0.90 2.73 6.96
C LEU A 27 1.94 2.03 6.09
N ILE A 28 3.21 2.40 6.25
CA ILE A 28 4.31 1.76 5.56
C ILE A 28 5.33 1.30 6.59
N ASP A 29 5.63 0.00 6.60
CA ASP A 29 6.71 -0.59 7.39
C ASP A 29 7.88 -0.91 6.46
N ARG A 30 8.79 0.04 6.31
CA ARG A 30 9.94 -0.11 5.43
C ARG A 30 10.93 -1.16 5.93
N LYS A 31 11.00 -1.34 7.23
CA LYS A 31 11.92 -2.29 7.85
C LYS A 31 11.57 -3.73 7.47
N ASN A 32 10.28 -4.06 7.48
CA ASN A 32 9.80 -5.40 7.18
C ASN A 32 9.29 -5.55 5.75
N GLY A 33 9.32 -4.48 4.96
CA GLY A 33 8.86 -4.51 3.57
C GLY A 33 7.36 -4.72 3.42
N ARG A 34 6.56 -4.15 4.32
CA ARG A 34 5.11 -4.32 4.34
C ARG A 34 4.38 -3.00 4.33
N VAL A 35 3.16 -3.02 3.82
CA VAL A 35 2.25 -1.87 3.83
C VAL A 35 0.88 -2.30 4.32
N VAL A 36 0.15 -1.36 4.92
CA VAL A 36 -1.25 -1.56 5.29
C VAL A 36 -2.09 -0.78 4.29
N VAL A 37 -3.02 -1.46 3.65
CA VAL A 37 -3.92 -0.87 2.66
C VAL A 37 -5.32 -0.81 3.23
N GLU A 38 -5.94 0.36 3.19
CA GLU A 38 -7.27 0.59 3.75
C GLU A 38 -8.30 -0.36 3.14
N GLY A 39 -9.05 -1.05 4.00
CA GLY A 39 -10.10 -1.98 3.60
C GLY A 39 -9.62 -3.30 3.00
N CYS A 40 -8.31 -3.55 2.95
CA CYS A 40 -7.75 -4.74 2.34
C CYS A 40 -7.05 -5.62 3.37
N ASN A 41 -6.95 -6.92 3.06
CA ASN A 41 -6.33 -7.92 3.92
C ASN A 41 -6.89 -7.88 5.34
N MET A 42 -8.23 -7.79 5.44
CA MET A 42 -8.91 -7.74 6.73
C MET A 42 -8.76 -9.06 7.46
N ILE A 43 -8.39 -8.98 8.72
CA ILE A 43 -8.34 -10.14 9.62
C ILE A 43 -9.22 -9.87 10.83
N THR A 44 -9.78 -10.95 11.37
CA THR A 44 -10.55 -10.89 12.62
C THR A 44 -9.62 -11.29 13.75
N LYS A 45 -9.46 -10.41 14.73
CA LYS A 45 -8.62 -10.67 15.88
C LYS A 45 -9.46 -10.73 17.14
N HIS A 46 -9.28 -11.81 17.90
CA HIS A 46 -9.94 -11.95 19.19
C HIS A 46 -9.16 -11.15 20.25
N GLN A 47 -9.81 -10.16 20.83
CA GLN A 47 -9.17 -9.32 21.84
C GLN A 47 -9.66 -9.69 23.23
N LYS A 48 -8.73 -9.84 24.18
CA LYS A 48 -9.06 -10.08 25.58
C LYS A 48 -9.60 -8.81 26.23
N ALA A 49 -10.54 -8.98 27.16
CA ALA A 49 -11.02 -7.87 27.96
C ALA A 49 -9.90 -7.30 28.84
N THR A 50 -9.84 -5.97 28.92
CA THR A 50 -8.89 -5.26 29.78
C THR A 50 -9.63 -4.25 30.65
N ALA A 51 -8.94 -3.64 31.59
CA ALA A 51 -9.53 -2.59 32.44
C ALA A 51 -10.00 -1.37 31.62
N ALA A 52 -9.39 -1.15 30.46
CA ALA A 52 -9.67 0.00 29.60
C ALA A 52 -10.58 -0.31 28.41
N ALA A 53 -10.78 -1.60 28.08
CA ALA A 53 -11.56 -2.01 26.92
C ALA A 53 -12.23 -3.35 27.14
N GLN A 54 -13.40 -3.53 26.54
CA GLN A 54 -14.08 -4.82 26.53
C GLN A 54 -13.44 -5.73 25.48
N GLY A 55 -13.40 -7.03 25.78
CA GLY A 55 -12.94 -8.02 24.81
C GLY A 55 -13.97 -8.21 23.70
N GLY A 56 -13.53 -8.85 22.62
CA GLY A 56 -14.41 -9.16 21.50
C GLY A 56 -13.62 -9.44 20.23
N LEU A 57 -14.36 -9.51 19.13
CA LEU A 57 -13.79 -9.67 17.81
C LEU A 57 -13.54 -8.30 17.20
N ILE A 58 -12.32 -8.06 16.73
CA ILE A 58 -11.94 -6.81 16.10
C ILE A 58 -11.45 -7.12 14.69
N GLU A 59 -12.00 -6.42 13.72
CA GLU A 59 -11.52 -6.49 12.35
C GLU A 59 -10.43 -5.44 12.14
N LYS A 60 -9.30 -5.86 11.60
CA LYS A 60 -8.16 -4.99 11.31
C LYS A 60 -7.58 -5.31 9.96
N GLU A 61 -7.03 -4.28 9.31
CA GLU A 61 -6.23 -4.49 8.11
C GLU A 61 -4.87 -5.04 8.53
N ALA A 62 -4.52 -6.22 8.01
CA ALA A 62 -3.20 -6.80 8.23
C ALA A 62 -2.20 -6.25 7.22
N PRO A 63 -0.91 -6.17 7.58
CA PRO A 63 0.12 -5.75 6.63
C PRO A 63 0.24 -6.70 5.44
N ILE A 64 0.50 -6.12 4.27
CA ILE A 64 0.71 -6.85 3.02
C ILE A 64 2.13 -6.59 2.55
N HIS A 65 2.81 -7.63 2.05
CA HIS A 65 4.16 -7.45 1.52
C HIS A 65 4.13 -6.48 0.34
N MET A 66 5.11 -5.58 0.26
CA MET A 66 5.16 -4.56 -0.79
C MET A 66 5.17 -5.12 -2.19
N SER A 67 5.74 -6.32 -2.40
CA SER A 67 5.76 -6.98 -3.70
C SER A 67 4.38 -7.40 -4.19
N ASN A 68 3.38 -7.44 -3.28
CA ASN A 68 2.02 -7.86 -3.60
C ASN A 68 1.09 -6.69 -3.94
N VAL A 69 1.61 -5.48 -4.00
CA VAL A 69 0.84 -4.29 -4.36
C VAL A 69 1.53 -3.51 -5.47
N MET A 70 0.74 -2.81 -6.28
CA MET A 70 1.23 -1.90 -7.32
C MET A 70 0.52 -0.57 -7.22
N TYR A 71 1.25 0.50 -7.53
CA TYR A 71 0.68 1.84 -7.62
C TYR A 71 -0.40 1.89 -8.69
N VAL A 72 -1.48 2.60 -8.43
CA VAL A 72 -2.57 2.79 -9.39
C VAL A 72 -2.54 4.21 -9.92
N HIS A 73 -2.46 4.35 -11.24
CA HIS A 73 -2.55 5.63 -11.92
C HIS A 73 -3.73 5.60 -12.89
N ASN A 74 -4.71 6.50 -12.66
CA ASN A 74 -5.95 6.56 -13.46
C ASN A 74 -6.65 5.21 -13.60
N GLY A 75 -6.70 4.45 -12.49
CA GLY A 75 -7.37 3.16 -12.46
C GLY A 75 -6.57 2.01 -13.05
N LYS A 76 -5.32 2.22 -13.44
CA LYS A 76 -4.47 1.19 -14.04
C LYS A 76 -3.25 0.92 -13.16
N PRO A 77 -2.86 -0.37 -12.98
CA PRO A 77 -1.64 -0.67 -12.26
C PRO A 77 -0.42 -0.07 -12.98
N ALA A 78 0.46 0.53 -12.21
CA ALA A 78 1.66 1.18 -12.74
C ALA A 78 2.87 0.83 -11.91
N ARG A 79 4.03 0.76 -12.55
CA ARG A 79 5.29 0.67 -11.84
C ARG A 79 5.74 2.06 -11.43
N LEU A 80 6.49 2.13 -10.34
CA LEU A 80 7.06 3.39 -9.89
C LEU A 80 8.53 3.47 -10.27
N GLY A 81 8.91 4.65 -10.78
CA GLY A 81 10.29 4.99 -11.05
C GLY A 81 10.63 6.32 -10.40
N VAL A 82 11.87 6.75 -10.56
CA VAL A 82 12.34 8.04 -10.07
C VAL A 82 13.08 8.74 -11.21
N GLU A 83 12.74 9.99 -11.45
CA GLU A 83 13.46 10.85 -12.38
C GLU A 83 13.99 12.07 -11.64
N ILE A 84 15.04 12.66 -12.18
CA ILE A 84 15.59 13.90 -11.62
C ILE A 84 15.15 15.05 -12.53
N LYS A 85 14.39 16.00 -11.94
CA LYS A 85 13.98 17.24 -12.60
C LYS A 85 14.48 18.42 -11.78
N ASP A 86 15.21 19.31 -12.43
CA ASP A 86 15.74 20.53 -11.79
C ASP A 86 16.48 20.24 -10.48
N GLY A 87 17.25 19.15 -10.46
CA GLY A 87 18.00 18.74 -9.29
C GLY A 87 17.20 18.04 -8.20
N LYS A 88 15.91 17.80 -8.42
CA LYS A 88 15.03 17.15 -7.44
C LYS A 88 14.58 15.77 -7.93
N LYS A 89 14.48 14.84 -7.01
CA LYS A 89 13.94 13.51 -7.31
C LYS A 89 12.41 13.58 -7.37
N VAL A 90 11.85 13.12 -8.48
CA VAL A 90 10.41 13.08 -8.70
C VAL A 90 10.01 11.65 -8.97
N ARG A 91 8.95 11.20 -8.30
CA ARG A 91 8.38 9.88 -8.60
C ARG A 91 7.62 9.93 -9.91
N VAL A 92 7.75 8.87 -10.69
CA VAL A 92 7.00 8.72 -11.94
C VAL A 92 6.25 7.40 -11.94
N ALA A 93 5.05 7.41 -12.50
CA ALA A 93 4.30 6.18 -12.76
C ALA A 93 4.61 5.74 -14.19
N ILE A 94 4.96 4.48 -14.36
CA ILE A 94 5.27 3.91 -15.67
C ILE A 94 4.11 3.05 -16.11
N VAL A 95 3.37 3.52 -17.13
CA VAL A 95 2.21 2.84 -17.71
C VAL A 95 2.44 2.72 -19.20
N ASN A 96 2.39 1.47 -19.73
CA ASN A 96 2.55 1.21 -21.17
C ASN A 96 3.80 1.89 -21.77
N LYS A 97 4.92 1.82 -21.05
CA LYS A 97 6.20 2.45 -21.42
C LYS A 97 6.19 3.99 -21.34
N GLU A 98 5.10 4.59 -20.92
CA GLU A 98 5.04 6.03 -20.68
C GLU A 98 5.41 6.34 -19.23
N ARG A 99 6.14 7.43 -19.04
CA ARG A 99 6.51 7.92 -17.71
C ARG A 99 5.71 9.17 -17.40
N ILE A 100 4.98 9.10 -16.29
CA ILE A 100 4.10 10.19 -15.88
C ILE A 100 4.54 10.67 -14.50
N ALA A 101 4.92 11.93 -14.39
CA ALA A 101 5.33 12.51 -13.11
C ALA A 101 4.13 12.57 -12.16
N ILE A 102 4.31 12.11 -10.92
CA ILE A 102 3.24 12.10 -9.92
C ILE A 102 3.54 12.98 -8.70
N ASP A 103 4.81 13.29 -8.45
CA ASP A 103 5.20 14.26 -7.41
C ASP A 103 6.66 14.71 -7.56
#